data_411065d50eeacf9bff038757e016cc20
#
_entry.id   411065d50eeacf9bff038757e016cc20
#
_cell.length_a   1.000
_cell.length_b   1.000
_cell.length_c   1.000
_cell.angle_alpha   90.00
_cell.angle_beta   90.00
_cell.angle_gamma   90.00
#
_symmetry.space_group_name_H-M   'P 1'
#
loop_
_entity.id
_entity.type
_entity.pdbx_description
1 polymer ?
#
loop_
_entity_poly.entity_id
_entity_poly.type
_entity_poly.pdbx_seq_one_letter_code
_entity_poly.pdbx_strand_id
1 'polypeptide(L)'
;MGHTTKYKQKLIARMKRIRGQMDAVERALDNGTDCAEVLQLIAASRGAMNGLMAELIEGHLRHHVLEPEEGEDPREAADELMDVIRRYLK
;
A
#
# COMPACT_ATOMS: atom_id res chain seq x y z
N MET A 1 5.40 17.02 -5.61
CA MET A 1 5.35 15.79 -4.86
C MET A 1 6.25 15.88 -3.64
N GLY A 2 5.69 15.91 -2.44
CA GLY A 2 6.46 16.14 -1.21
C GLY A 2 7.28 14.97 -0.72
N HIS A 3 7.50 13.97 -1.55
CA HIS A 3 8.18 12.75 -1.14
C HIS A 3 9.65 12.81 -1.51
N THR A 4 10.51 12.42 -0.58
CA THR A 4 11.93 12.27 -0.87
C THR A 4 12.15 11.04 -1.75
N THR A 5 13.28 11.01 -2.45
CA THR A 5 13.68 9.84 -3.23
C THR A 5 13.74 8.60 -2.34
N LYS A 6 14.23 8.75 -1.12
CA LYS A 6 14.34 7.67 -0.14
C LYS A 6 12.97 7.06 0.19
N TYR A 7 11.97 7.90 0.41
CA TYR A 7 10.60 7.44 0.69
C TYR A 7 10.03 6.67 -0.49
N LYS A 8 10.20 7.21 -1.69
CA LYS A 8 9.75 6.56 -2.92
C LYS A 8 10.40 5.19 -3.10
N GLN A 9 11.71 5.10 -2.88
CA GLN A 9 12.46 3.84 -3.01
C GLN A 9 11.97 2.80 -2.00
N LYS A 10 11.64 3.23 -0.79
CA LYS A 10 11.10 2.34 0.24
C LYS A 10 9.75 1.76 -0.19
N LEU A 11 8.88 2.58 -0.75
CA LEU A 11 7.58 2.14 -1.24
C LEU A 11 7.72 1.17 -2.40
N ILE A 12 8.63 1.46 -3.33
CA ILE A 12 8.88 0.58 -4.46
C ILE A 12 9.43 -0.77 -4.00
N ALA A 13 10.36 -0.76 -3.05
CA ALA A 13 10.91 -2.01 -2.50
C ALA A 13 9.82 -2.87 -1.86
N ARG A 14 8.90 -2.24 -1.13
CA ARG A 14 7.76 -2.92 -0.54
C ARG A 14 6.84 -3.50 -1.63
N MET A 15 6.60 -2.73 -2.68
CA MET A 15 5.78 -3.19 -3.80
C MET A 15 6.40 -4.39 -4.52
N LYS A 16 7.71 -4.38 -4.72
CA LYS A 16 8.42 -5.52 -5.33
C LYS A 16 8.28 -6.77 -4.50
N ARG A 17 8.31 -6.65 -3.18
CA ARG A 17 8.12 -7.77 -2.26
C ARG A 17 6.71 -8.34 -2.38
N ILE A 18 5.71 -7.47 -2.47
CA ILE A 18 4.32 -7.87 -2.66
C ILE A 18 4.15 -8.61 -3.98
N ARG A 19 4.76 -8.10 -5.03
CA ARG A 19 4.72 -8.74 -6.35
C ARG A 19 5.30 -10.16 -6.28
N GLY A 20 6.42 -10.32 -5.59
CA GLY A 20 7.02 -11.64 -5.39
C GLY A 20 6.09 -12.60 -4.66
N GLN A 21 5.34 -12.11 -3.67
CA GLN A 21 4.36 -12.92 -2.95
C GLN A 21 3.21 -13.33 -3.86
N MET A 22 2.74 -12.43 -4.74
CA MET A 22 1.69 -12.75 -5.70
C MET A 22 2.16 -13.77 -6.72
N ASP A 23 3.42 -13.67 -7.17
CA ASP A 23 4.02 -14.67 -8.04
C ASP A 23 4.06 -16.04 -7.35
N ALA A 24 4.33 -16.07 -6.05
CA ALA A 24 4.32 -17.32 -5.28
C ALA A 24 2.92 -17.93 -5.22
N VAL A 25 1.88 -17.10 -5.10
CA VAL A 25 0.49 -17.57 -5.16
C VAL A 25 0.21 -18.21 -6.53
N GLU A 26 0.61 -17.55 -7.60
CA GLU A 26 0.40 -18.04 -8.94
C GLU A 26 1.09 -19.39 -9.17
N ARG A 27 2.35 -19.50 -8.74
CA ARG A 27 3.10 -20.77 -8.85
C ARG A 27 2.43 -21.88 -8.04
N ALA A 28 1.94 -21.56 -6.84
CA ALA A 28 1.28 -22.55 -5.99
C ALA A 28 0.00 -23.07 -6.65
N LEU A 29 -0.78 -22.18 -7.26
CA LEU A 29 -1.97 -22.58 -8.00
C LEU A 29 -1.62 -23.44 -9.20
N ASP A 30 -0.61 -23.06 -9.96
CA ASP A 30 -0.16 -23.77 -11.14
C ASP A 30 0.37 -25.17 -10.80
N ASN A 31 1.02 -25.32 -9.67
CA ASN A 31 1.60 -26.58 -9.21
C ASN A 31 0.61 -27.47 -8.48
N GLY A 32 -0.62 -27.05 -8.31
CA GLY A 32 -1.63 -27.82 -7.59
C GLY A 32 -1.34 -27.95 -6.09
N THR A 33 -0.71 -26.93 -5.52
CA THR A 33 -0.41 -26.88 -4.10
C THR A 33 -1.69 -26.95 -3.28
N ASP A 34 -1.59 -27.55 -2.09
CA ASP A 34 -2.72 -27.69 -1.18
C ASP A 34 -3.45 -26.36 -0.94
N CYS A 35 -4.79 -26.42 -0.95
CA CYS A 35 -5.65 -25.24 -0.84
C CYS A 35 -5.35 -24.40 0.40
N ALA A 36 -5.14 -25.05 1.56
CA ALA A 36 -4.84 -24.33 2.79
C ALA A 36 -3.53 -23.52 2.68
N GLU A 37 -2.55 -24.09 2.00
CA GLU A 37 -1.26 -23.43 1.79
C GLU A 37 -1.41 -22.22 0.86
N VAL A 38 -2.22 -22.36 -0.20
CA VAL A 38 -2.51 -21.25 -1.12
C VAL A 38 -3.22 -20.12 -0.36
N LEU A 39 -4.18 -20.47 0.49
CA LEU A 39 -4.89 -19.48 1.30
C LEU A 39 -3.96 -18.73 2.24
N GLN A 40 -2.97 -19.41 2.81
CA GLN A 40 -1.98 -18.77 3.68
C GLN A 40 -1.11 -17.78 2.89
N LEU A 41 -0.73 -18.13 1.67
CA LEU A 41 0.04 -17.24 0.80
C LEU A 41 -0.77 -15.98 0.45
N ILE A 42 -2.06 -16.17 0.15
CA ILE A 42 -2.95 -15.04 -0.15
C ILE A 42 -3.11 -14.13 1.08
N ALA A 43 -3.29 -14.72 2.26
CA ALA A 43 -3.41 -13.97 3.49
C ALA A 43 -2.15 -13.13 3.77
N ALA A 44 -0.97 -13.70 3.52
CA ALA A 44 0.29 -12.98 3.67
C ALA A 44 0.39 -11.81 2.69
N SER A 45 -0.04 -12.00 1.44
CA SER A 45 -0.05 -10.95 0.43
C SER A 45 -1.00 -9.82 0.82
N ARG A 46 -2.17 -10.17 1.34
CA ARG A 46 -3.15 -9.18 1.80
C ARG A 46 -2.59 -8.35 2.95
N GLY A 47 -1.91 -9.00 3.90
CA GLY A 47 -1.27 -8.30 5.01
C GLY A 47 -0.20 -7.31 4.53
N ALA A 48 0.58 -7.71 3.53
CA ALA A 48 1.59 -6.85 2.94
C ALA A 48 0.97 -5.64 2.23
N MET A 49 -0.14 -5.85 1.52
CA MET A 49 -0.87 -4.76 0.87
C MET A 49 -1.46 -3.79 1.90
N ASN A 50 -2.00 -4.31 3.00
CA ASN A 50 -2.49 -3.46 4.09
C ASN A 50 -1.37 -2.61 4.69
N GLY A 51 -0.18 -3.16 4.81
CA GLY A 51 0.98 -2.42 5.29
C GLY A 51 1.39 -1.30 4.34
N LEU A 52 1.33 -1.56 3.04
CA LEU A 52 1.61 -0.53 2.03
C LEU A 52 0.57 0.58 2.10
N MET A 53 -0.71 0.20 2.23
CA MET A 53 -1.81 1.16 2.36
C MET A 53 -1.60 2.06 3.58
N ALA A 54 -1.26 1.48 4.72
CA ALA A 54 -1.03 2.24 5.95
C ALA A 54 0.12 3.24 5.77
N GLU A 55 1.19 2.81 5.13
CA GLU A 55 2.34 3.69 4.88
C GLU A 55 1.99 4.85 3.96
N LEU A 56 1.20 4.58 2.92
CA LEU A 56 0.76 5.62 2.00
C LEU A 56 -0.21 6.60 2.65
N ILE A 57 -1.11 6.10 3.51
CA ILE A 57 -2.01 6.97 4.27
C ILE A 57 -1.21 7.89 5.18
N GLU A 58 -0.24 7.34 5.90
CA GLU A 58 0.62 8.13 6.79
C GLU A 58 1.43 9.15 5.99
N GLY A 59 1.98 8.75 4.85
CA GLY A 59 2.73 9.65 3.98
C GLY A 59 1.87 10.78 3.42
N HIS A 60 0.66 10.45 3.01
CA HIS A 60 -0.28 11.46 2.49
C HIS A 60 -0.61 12.49 3.58
N LEU A 61 -0.90 12.01 4.78
CA LEU A 61 -1.19 12.89 5.91
C LEU A 61 0.01 13.79 6.22
N ARG A 62 1.21 13.20 6.30
CA ARG A 62 2.42 13.95 6.66
C ARG A 62 2.82 14.95 5.59
N HIS A 63 2.82 14.55 4.33
CA HIS A 63 3.40 15.36 3.26
C HIS A 63 2.41 16.28 2.55
N HIS A 64 1.12 16.04 2.67
CA HIS A 64 0.12 16.82 1.96
C HIS A 64 -0.86 17.56 2.90
N VAL A 65 -0.96 17.14 4.15
CA VAL A 65 -1.89 17.76 5.11
C VAL A 65 -1.13 18.53 6.18
N LEU A 66 -0.18 17.87 6.86
CA LEU A 66 0.55 18.49 7.98
C LEU A 66 1.67 19.39 7.50
N GLU A 67 2.37 19.00 6.44
CA GLU A 67 3.49 19.74 5.86
C GLU A 67 3.29 19.88 4.35
N PRO A 68 2.25 20.61 3.91
CA PRO A 68 1.96 20.71 2.46
C PRO A 68 3.05 21.51 1.75
N GLU A 69 3.23 21.20 0.47
CA GLU A 69 4.11 21.97 -0.39
C GLU A 69 3.46 23.30 -0.74
N GLU A 70 4.27 24.26 -1.18
CA GLU A 70 3.80 25.55 -1.60
C GLU A 70 2.76 25.41 -2.72
N GLY A 71 1.63 26.05 -2.55
CA GLY A 71 0.53 26.00 -3.51
C GLY A 71 -0.45 24.85 -3.29
N GLU A 72 -0.14 23.94 -2.39
CA GLU A 72 -0.98 22.80 -2.05
C GLU A 72 -2.02 23.19 -0.99
N ASP A 73 -3.27 22.76 -1.18
CA ASP A 73 -4.33 23.00 -0.20
C ASP A 73 -4.42 21.80 0.75
N PRO A 74 -4.03 21.94 2.03
CA PRO A 74 -4.08 20.81 2.96
C PRO A 74 -5.49 20.31 3.24
N ARG A 75 -6.51 21.16 3.10
CA ARG A 75 -7.89 20.72 3.28
C ARG A 75 -8.34 19.79 2.18
N GLU A 76 -7.98 20.11 0.96
CA GLU A 76 -8.29 19.26 -0.19
C GLU A 76 -7.62 17.90 -0.04
N ALA A 77 -6.36 17.89 0.36
CA ALA A 77 -5.62 16.65 0.59
C ALA A 77 -6.26 15.83 1.72
N ALA A 78 -6.70 16.48 2.80
CA ALA A 78 -7.37 15.80 3.90
C ALA A 78 -8.70 15.21 3.46
N ASP A 79 -9.47 15.94 2.66
CA ASP A 79 -10.76 15.48 2.15
C ASP A 79 -10.60 14.27 1.23
N GLU A 80 -9.57 14.28 0.39
CA GLU A 80 -9.25 13.14 -0.48
C GLU A 80 -8.94 11.90 0.35
N LEU A 81 -8.14 12.06 1.41
CA LEU A 81 -7.78 10.96 2.30
C LEU A 81 -9.02 10.40 3.01
N MET A 82 -9.86 11.29 3.54
CA MET A 82 -11.09 10.87 4.21
C MET A 82 -12.03 10.12 3.28
N ASP A 83 -12.10 10.54 2.02
CA ASP A 83 -12.90 9.87 1.02
C ASP A 83 -12.42 8.44 0.77
N VAL A 84 -11.12 8.25 0.65
CA VAL A 84 -10.51 6.92 0.49
C VAL A 84 -10.82 6.04 1.71
N ILE A 85 -10.67 6.59 2.92
CA ILE A 85 -10.93 5.86 4.15
C ILE A 85 -12.39 5.40 4.19
N ARG A 86 -13.32 6.29 3.88
CA ARG A 86 -14.74 5.95 3.88
C ARG A 86 -15.11 4.88 2.86
N ARG A 87 -14.50 4.92 1.68
CA ARG A 87 -14.83 3.99 0.59
C ARG A 87 -14.21 2.62 0.76
N TYR A 88 -12.96 2.57 1.21
CA TYR A 88 -12.18 1.34 1.09
C TYR A 88 -11.73 0.74 2.42
N LEU A 89 -11.82 1.47 3.52
CA LEU A 89 -11.35 0.99 4.83
C LEU A 89 -12.52 0.85 5.80
N LYS A 90 -13.48 0.07 5.41
CA LYS A 90 -14.64 -0.21 6.27
C LYS A 90 -14.36 -1.38 7.20
#